data_01ec10c76663c6e5ede9ca4948516cb3
#
_entry.id   01ec10c76663c6e5ede9ca4948516cb3
#
_cell.length_a   1.000
_cell.length_b   1.000
_cell.length_c   1.000
_cell.angle_alpha   90.00
_cell.angle_beta   90.00
_cell.angle_gamma   90.00
#
_symmetry.space_group_name_H-M   'P 1'
#
loop_
_entity.id
_entity.type
_entity.pdbx_description
1 polymer ?
#
loop_
_entity_poly.entity_id
_entity_poly.type
_entity_poly.pdbx_seq_one_letter_code
_entity_poly.pdbx_strand_id
1 'polypeptide(L)'
;EAMVFEYAQLKGTLDGMDTTVITELSEYFEKELGYVQPSRTPFVGRNFNVTRAGIHADGLLKNEEIYNIFDTGKFLNRPPLVAVSNTSGLAGIALWINTYYRLPDDRKVDKNSKLVTMIKKWVDEQYDEGRVTTITDNELVVQITDCCKKLNIVL
;
A
#
# COMPACT_ATOMS: atom_id res chain seq x y z
N GLU A 1 -0.72 -16.37 13.41
CA GLU A 1 -0.12 -15.94 12.15
C GLU A 1 1.39 -16.16 12.11
N ALA A 2 2.14 -15.74 13.14
CA ALA A 2 3.58 -15.90 13.18
C ALA A 2 4.01 -17.37 13.09
N MET A 3 3.33 -18.27 13.81
CA MET A 3 3.62 -19.71 13.82
C MET A 3 3.50 -20.35 12.43
N VAL A 4 2.55 -19.91 11.61
CA VAL A 4 2.36 -20.43 10.24
C VAL A 4 3.56 -20.08 9.37
N PHE A 5 4.03 -18.84 9.42
CA PHE A 5 5.18 -18.39 8.63
C PHE A 5 6.50 -18.97 9.14
N GLU A 6 6.65 -19.13 10.46
CA GLU A 6 7.81 -19.81 11.03
C GLU A 6 7.84 -21.30 10.64
N TYR A 7 6.70 -21.98 10.68
CA TYR A 7 6.58 -23.35 10.19
C TYR A 7 6.99 -23.45 8.71
N ALA A 8 6.46 -22.57 7.86
CA ALA A 8 6.82 -22.55 6.45
C ALA A 8 8.29 -22.31 6.21
N GLN A 9 8.91 -21.41 6.98
CA GLN A 9 10.36 -21.13 6.91
C GLN A 9 11.20 -22.36 7.29
N LEU A 10 10.81 -23.06 8.34
CA LEU A 10 11.55 -24.25 8.82
C LEU A 10 11.36 -25.47 7.91
N LYS A 11 10.18 -25.64 7.34
CA LYS A 11 9.83 -26.77 6.47
C LYS A 11 10.12 -26.54 5.00
N GLY A 12 10.26 -25.29 4.56
CA GLY A 12 10.37 -24.93 3.15
C GLY A 12 9.04 -25.06 2.37
N THR A 13 7.92 -25.25 3.07
CA THR A 13 6.60 -25.42 2.46
C THR A 13 5.48 -25.00 3.42
N LEU A 14 4.37 -24.56 2.87
CA LEU A 14 3.12 -24.29 3.61
C LEU A 14 2.27 -25.55 3.81
N ASP A 15 2.66 -26.70 3.25
CA ASP A 15 1.91 -27.96 3.30
C ASP A 15 0.40 -27.82 2.95
N GLY A 16 0.11 -26.96 1.96
CA GLY A 16 -1.26 -26.72 1.49
C GLY A 16 -2.08 -25.76 2.34
N MET A 17 -1.48 -25.13 3.37
CA MET A 17 -2.18 -24.08 4.13
C MET A 17 -2.40 -22.84 3.27
N ASP A 18 -3.66 -22.36 3.22
CA ASP A 18 -4.01 -21.08 2.63
C ASP A 18 -3.79 -19.95 3.65
N THR A 19 -2.71 -19.21 3.47
CA THR A 19 -2.34 -18.12 4.39
C THR A 19 -3.12 -16.83 4.13
N THR A 20 -3.85 -16.72 3.02
CA THR A 20 -4.67 -15.53 2.72
C THR A 20 -5.82 -15.38 3.71
N VAL A 21 -6.29 -16.48 4.29
CA VAL A 21 -7.33 -16.48 5.33
C VAL A 21 -6.90 -15.76 6.63
N ILE A 22 -5.60 -15.56 6.86
CA ILE A 22 -5.10 -14.83 8.04
C ILE A 22 -5.64 -13.40 8.04
N THR A 23 -5.70 -12.76 6.88
CA THR A 23 -6.26 -11.41 6.74
C THR A 23 -7.77 -11.41 7.04
N GLU A 24 -8.50 -12.34 6.48
CA GLU A 24 -9.95 -12.47 6.71
C GLU A 24 -10.28 -12.74 8.19
N LEU A 25 -9.51 -13.64 8.83
CA LEU A 25 -9.64 -13.90 10.26
C LEU A 25 -9.35 -12.65 11.10
N SER A 26 -8.28 -11.91 10.79
CA SER A 26 -7.96 -10.67 11.49
C SER A 26 -9.09 -9.64 11.39
N GLU A 27 -9.66 -9.47 10.19
CA GLU A 27 -10.80 -8.58 9.97
C GLU A 27 -12.06 -9.06 10.72
N TYR A 28 -12.31 -10.37 10.73
CA TYR A 28 -13.43 -10.95 11.48
C TYR A 28 -13.30 -10.67 12.98
N PHE A 29 -12.12 -10.90 13.57
CA PHE A 29 -11.86 -10.59 14.98
C PHE A 29 -12.09 -9.12 15.30
N GLU A 30 -11.68 -8.20 14.40
CA GLU A 30 -11.88 -6.77 14.59
C GLU A 30 -13.36 -6.39 14.50
N LYS A 31 -14.07 -6.86 13.44
CA LYS A 31 -15.45 -6.44 13.14
C LYS A 31 -16.50 -7.10 14.04
N GLU A 32 -16.36 -8.43 14.23
CA GLU A 32 -17.40 -9.21 14.90
C GLU A 32 -17.15 -9.38 16.41
N LEU A 33 -15.88 -9.42 16.82
CA LEU A 33 -15.52 -9.63 18.22
C LEU A 33 -15.00 -8.37 18.92
N GLY A 34 -14.85 -7.26 18.19
CA GLY A 34 -14.34 -5.99 18.72
C GLY A 34 -12.87 -6.03 19.14
N TYR A 35 -12.12 -7.04 18.73
CA TYR A 35 -10.71 -7.18 19.07
C TYR A 35 -9.84 -6.37 18.11
N VAL A 36 -9.47 -5.16 18.53
CA VAL A 36 -8.60 -4.27 17.74
C VAL A 36 -7.14 -4.59 18.00
N GLN A 37 -6.45 -5.03 16.96
CA GLN A 37 -5.01 -5.30 17.05
C GLN A 37 -4.19 -4.01 16.97
N PRO A 38 -3.00 -3.93 17.61
CA PRO A 38 -2.07 -2.84 17.38
C PRO A 38 -1.76 -2.71 15.88
N SER A 39 -1.79 -1.48 15.37
CA SER A 39 -1.76 -1.22 13.91
C SER A 39 -0.49 -1.74 13.21
N ARG A 40 0.60 -1.96 13.94
CA ARG A 40 1.89 -2.45 13.43
C ARG A 40 2.15 -3.93 13.75
N THR A 41 1.18 -4.65 14.31
CA THR A 41 1.35 -6.10 14.57
C THR A 41 1.74 -6.80 13.26
N PRO A 42 2.85 -7.56 13.24
CA PRO A 42 3.29 -8.26 12.03
C PRO A 42 2.16 -9.10 11.42
N PHE A 43 2.07 -9.10 10.10
CA PHE A 43 1.11 -9.83 9.26
C PHE A 43 -0.36 -9.40 9.37
N VAL A 44 -0.84 -9.02 10.53
CA VAL A 44 -2.27 -8.78 10.81
C VAL A 44 -2.61 -7.32 11.13
N GLY A 45 -1.66 -6.55 11.64
CA GLY A 45 -1.87 -5.13 11.96
C GLY A 45 -2.26 -4.32 10.72
N ARG A 46 -3.16 -3.36 10.89
CA ARG A 46 -3.71 -2.55 9.78
C ARG A 46 -2.63 -1.85 8.96
N ASN A 47 -1.51 -1.47 9.59
CA ASN A 47 -0.41 -0.73 8.98
C ASN A 47 0.92 -1.53 8.99
N PHE A 48 0.90 -2.87 9.08
CA PHE A 48 2.15 -3.63 9.20
C PHE A 48 3.04 -3.46 7.96
N ASN A 49 2.46 -3.40 6.77
CA ASN A 49 3.14 -3.28 5.48
C ASN A 49 3.02 -1.88 4.83
N VAL A 50 2.71 -0.85 5.63
CA VAL A 50 2.62 0.53 5.15
C VAL A 50 3.96 1.23 5.27
N THR A 51 4.50 1.72 4.16
CA THR A 51 5.68 2.60 4.12
C THR A 51 5.27 4.06 3.87
N ARG A 52 6.14 5.01 4.30
CA ARG A 52 6.00 6.44 4.04
C ARG A 52 7.19 7.01 3.27
N ALA A 53 8.30 6.31 3.24
CA ALA A 53 9.52 6.79 2.62
C ALA A 53 9.53 6.54 1.11
N GLY A 54 9.79 7.57 0.32
CA GLY A 54 9.80 7.50 -1.15
C GLY A 54 10.81 6.49 -1.69
N ILE A 55 11.98 6.35 -1.05
CA ILE A 55 12.99 5.36 -1.44
C ILE A 55 12.51 3.92 -1.23
N HIS A 56 11.76 3.66 -0.16
CA HIS A 56 11.15 2.35 0.07
C HIS A 56 10.06 2.06 -0.95
N ALA A 57 9.25 3.06 -1.31
CA ALA A 57 8.24 2.92 -2.35
C ALA A 57 8.85 2.62 -3.73
N ASP A 58 9.97 3.25 -4.09
CA ASP A 58 10.69 2.97 -5.35
C ASP A 58 11.28 1.54 -5.37
N GLY A 59 11.76 1.06 -4.22
CA GLY A 59 12.21 -0.33 -4.06
C GLY A 59 11.07 -1.33 -4.22
N LEU A 60 9.94 -1.10 -3.53
CA LEU A 60 8.75 -1.95 -3.62
C LEU A 60 8.15 -2.01 -5.04
N LEU A 61 8.22 -0.91 -5.80
CA LEU A 61 7.83 -0.90 -7.21
C LEU A 61 8.69 -1.82 -8.10
N LYS A 62 9.95 -2.02 -7.71
CA LYS A 62 10.89 -2.88 -8.44
C LYS A 62 10.79 -4.34 -8.04
N ASN A 63 10.81 -4.59 -6.75
CA ASN A 63 10.64 -5.91 -6.15
C ASN A 63 10.26 -5.77 -4.68
N GLU A 64 9.12 -6.34 -4.28
CA GLU A 64 8.65 -6.30 -2.90
C GLU A 64 9.63 -6.94 -1.92
N GLU A 65 10.31 -8.02 -2.32
CA GLU A 65 11.25 -8.79 -1.47
C GLU A 65 12.51 -7.99 -1.08
N ILE A 66 12.72 -6.80 -1.65
CA ILE A 66 13.79 -5.89 -1.18
C ILE A 66 13.55 -5.46 0.28
N TYR A 67 12.30 -5.34 0.70
CA TYR A 67 11.91 -4.86 2.03
C TYR A 67 11.05 -5.84 2.83
N ASN A 68 10.38 -6.76 2.16
CA ASN A 68 9.56 -7.78 2.77
C ASN A 68 10.22 -9.16 2.61
N ILE A 69 10.03 -10.04 3.59
CA ILE A 69 10.60 -11.39 3.57
C ILE A 69 9.88 -12.31 2.57
N PHE A 70 8.73 -11.90 2.05
CA PHE A 70 7.92 -12.57 1.05
C PHE A 70 6.93 -11.60 0.41
N ASP A 71 6.30 -12.01 -0.69
CA ASP A 71 5.22 -11.29 -1.36
C ASP A 71 3.96 -11.28 -0.48
N THR A 72 3.70 -10.14 0.17
CA THR A 72 2.56 -9.99 1.10
C THR A 72 1.22 -9.97 0.36
N GLY A 73 1.20 -9.56 -0.90
CA GLY A 73 0.02 -9.66 -1.77
C GLY A 73 -0.38 -11.11 -2.00
N LYS A 74 0.58 -11.96 -2.35
CA LYS A 74 0.38 -13.38 -2.62
C LYS A 74 0.01 -14.18 -1.37
N PHE A 75 0.75 -13.99 -0.27
CA PHE A 75 0.60 -14.85 0.91
C PHE A 75 -0.44 -14.36 1.91
N LEU A 76 -0.80 -13.08 1.89
CA LEU A 76 -1.75 -12.49 2.84
C LEU A 76 -2.93 -11.79 2.17
N ASN A 77 -2.97 -11.76 0.84
CA ASN A 77 -3.89 -10.91 0.07
C ASN A 77 -3.82 -9.42 0.51
N ARG A 78 -2.61 -8.98 0.91
CA ARG A 78 -2.33 -7.63 1.43
C ARG A 78 -1.10 -7.04 0.77
N PRO A 79 -1.23 -6.48 -0.45
CA PRO A 79 -0.11 -5.85 -1.12
C PRO A 79 0.46 -4.69 -0.28
N PRO A 80 1.75 -4.34 -0.45
CA PRO A 80 2.36 -3.22 0.25
C PRO A 80 1.60 -1.92 -0.01
N LEU A 81 1.46 -1.12 1.03
CA LEU A 81 0.78 0.17 0.97
C LEU A 81 1.76 1.31 1.20
N VAL A 82 1.46 2.46 0.62
CA VAL A 82 2.19 3.71 0.84
C VAL A 82 1.24 4.74 1.42
N ALA A 83 1.63 5.34 2.54
CA ALA A 83 0.94 6.53 3.03
C ALA A 83 1.58 7.78 2.41
N VAL A 84 0.79 8.59 1.74
CA VAL A 84 1.27 9.81 1.06
C VAL A 84 1.43 10.96 2.06
N SER A 85 2.60 11.57 2.06
CA SER A 85 2.95 12.71 2.92
C SER A 85 3.94 13.65 2.20
N ASN A 86 4.44 14.67 2.90
CA ASN A 86 5.48 15.57 2.40
C ASN A 86 6.77 14.85 1.96
N THR A 87 7.07 13.70 2.56
CA THR A 87 8.25 12.89 2.20
C THR A 87 8.02 11.94 1.03
N SER A 88 6.80 11.88 0.50
CA SER A 88 6.47 11.01 -0.62
C SER A 88 6.95 11.61 -1.94
N GLY A 89 7.82 10.88 -2.64
CA GLY A 89 8.23 11.20 -4.01
C GLY A 89 7.23 10.67 -5.06
N LEU A 90 7.55 10.92 -6.34
CA LEU A 90 6.72 10.46 -7.48
C LEU A 90 6.47 8.95 -7.44
N ALA A 91 7.49 8.15 -7.06
CA ALA A 91 7.37 6.70 -6.95
C ALA A 91 6.34 6.27 -5.89
N GLY A 92 6.30 6.95 -4.74
CA GLY A 92 5.32 6.68 -3.69
C GLY A 92 3.89 6.94 -4.13
N ILE A 93 3.67 8.03 -4.86
CA ILE A 93 2.35 8.38 -5.40
C ILE A 93 1.93 7.37 -6.49
N ALA A 94 2.84 7.01 -7.40
CA ALA A 94 2.56 6.01 -8.43
C ALA A 94 2.23 4.64 -7.81
N LEU A 95 2.98 4.22 -6.78
CA LEU A 95 2.70 2.97 -6.06
C LEU A 95 1.35 3.01 -5.38
N TRP A 96 1.01 4.13 -4.71
CA TRP A 96 -0.30 4.29 -4.08
C TRP A 96 -1.43 4.13 -5.11
N ILE A 97 -1.34 4.82 -6.27
CA ILE A 97 -2.35 4.74 -7.34
C ILE A 97 -2.50 3.29 -7.82
N ASN A 98 -1.39 2.66 -8.18
CA ASN A 98 -1.38 1.30 -8.73
C ASN A 98 -1.97 0.28 -7.76
N THR A 99 -1.65 0.40 -6.46
CA THR A 99 -2.14 -0.49 -5.42
C THR A 99 -3.60 -0.23 -5.07
N TYR A 100 -3.98 1.03 -4.89
CA TYR A 100 -5.33 1.41 -4.51
C TYR A 100 -6.37 1.00 -5.58
N TYR A 101 -6.06 1.31 -6.85
CA TYR A 101 -6.93 0.96 -7.98
C TYR A 101 -6.71 -0.46 -8.50
N ARG A 102 -5.78 -1.23 -7.89
CA ARG A 102 -5.43 -2.61 -8.29
C ARG A 102 -5.16 -2.71 -9.80
N LEU A 103 -4.37 -1.79 -10.32
CA LEU A 103 -4.08 -1.73 -11.75
C LEU A 103 -3.23 -2.92 -12.18
N PRO A 104 -3.61 -3.65 -13.24
CA PRO A 104 -2.80 -4.73 -13.79
C PRO A 104 -1.49 -4.19 -14.39
N ASP A 105 -0.51 -5.05 -14.58
CA ASP A 105 0.86 -4.65 -14.96
C ASP A 105 0.95 -3.82 -16.25
N ASP A 106 0.12 -4.14 -17.23
CA ASP A 106 0.02 -3.44 -18.51
C ASP A 106 -0.66 -2.05 -18.42
N ARG A 107 -1.31 -1.75 -17.31
CA ARG A 107 -2.02 -0.48 -17.05
C ARG A 107 -1.44 0.31 -15.89
N LYS A 108 -0.35 -0.13 -15.29
CA LYS A 108 0.28 0.59 -14.19
C LYS A 108 0.70 1.99 -14.60
N VAL A 109 0.40 2.94 -13.74
CA VAL A 109 0.78 4.34 -13.90
C VAL A 109 2.28 4.48 -13.61
N ASP A 110 3.02 5.01 -14.59
CA ASP A 110 4.45 5.32 -14.41
C ASP A 110 4.65 6.53 -13.50
N LYS A 111 5.72 6.50 -12.70
CA LYS A 111 6.05 7.58 -11.76
C LYS A 111 6.32 8.93 -12.42
N ASN A 112 6.72 8.94 -13.70
CA ASN A 112 6.98 10.17 -14.46
C ASN A 112 5.74 10.65 -15.25
N SER A 113 4.58 10.00 -15.09
CA SER A 113 3.36 10.40 -15.77
C SER A 113 2.89 11.80 -15.34
N LYS A 114 2.15 12.47 -16.23
CA LYS A 114 1.55 13.78 -15.93
C LYS A 114 0.62 13.70 -14.72
N LEU A 115 -0.13 12.61 -14.58
CA LEU A 115 -1.02 12.40 -13.44
C LEU A 115 -0.24 12.45 -12.12
N VAL A 116 0.82 11.65 -12.01
CA VAL A 116 1.64 11.58 -10.79
C VAL A 116 2.29 12.93 -10.47
N THR A 117 2.78 13.64 -11.50
CA THR A 117 3.36 14.98 -11.34
C THR A 117 2.34 15.99 -10.81
N MET A 118 1.10 15.96 -11.32
CA MET A 118 0.03 16.84 -10.85
C MET A 118 -0.37 16.55 -9.40
N ILE A 119 -0.48 15.27 -9.04
CA ILE A 119 -0.78 14.87 -7.66
C ILE A 119 0.37 15.28 -6.73
N LYS A 120 1.62 15.07 -7.12
CA LYS A 120 2.78 15.49 -6.32
C LYS A 120 2.76 17.00 -6.04
N LYS A 121 2.49 17.81 -7.06
CA LYS A 121 2.39 19.27 -6.90
C LYS A 121 1.30 19.64 -5.88
N TRP A 122 0.11 19.03 -5.99
CA TRP A 122 -0.96 19.25 -5.04
C TRP A 122 -0.59 18.81 -3.61
N VAL A 123 0.09 17.66 -3.48
CA VAL A 123 0.59 17.21 -2.16
C VAL A 123 1.54 18.25 -1.56
N ASP A 124 2.50 18.76 -2.33
CA ASP A 124 3.44 19.77 -1.84
C ASP A 124 2.72 21.04 -1.39
N GLU A 125 1.76 21.54 -2.18
CA GLU A 125 0.94 22.69 -1.85
C GLU A 125 0.22 22.51 -0.50
N GLN A 126 -0.32 21.31 -0.21
CA GLN A 126 -0.97 21.03 1.09
C GLN A 126 -0.01 21.22 2.28
N TYR A 127 1.25 20.81 2.13
CA TYR A 127 2.24 20.93 3.20
C TYR A 127 2.85 22.33 3.29
N ASP A 128 2.98 23.02 2.17
CA ASP A 128 3.37 24.43 2.13
C ASP A 128 2.34 25.33 2.84
N GLU A 129 1.05 24.95 2.77
CA GLU A 129 -0.07 25.57 3.50
C GLU A 129 -0.12 25.21 4.99
N GLY A 130 0.83 24.40 5.49
CA GLY A 130 0.99 24.10 6.92
C GLY A 130 0.39 22.77 7.38
N ARG A 131 0.02 21.87 6.47
CA ARG A 131 -0.44 20.52 6.83
C ARG A 131 0.67 19.74 7.54
N VAL A 132 0.30 19.03 8.63
CA VAL A 132 1.21 18.16 9.40
C VAL A 132 0.83 16.69 9.38
N THR A 133 -0.38 16.36 8.89
CA THR A 133 -0.89 14.99 8.82
C THR A 133 -0.64 14.36 7.46
N THR A 134 -0.63 13.04 7.37
CA THR A 134 -0.64 12.33 6.07
C THR A 134 -1.91 12.67 5.28
N ILE A 135 -1.81 12.63 3.95
CA ILE A 135 -2.97 12.72 3.07
C ILE A 135 -3.79 11.43 3.25
N THR A 136 -5.09 11.56 3.41
CA THR A 136 -5.99 10.41 3.52
C THR A 136 -6.29 9.82 2.15
N ASP A 137 -6.69 8.54 2.11
CA ASP A 137 -7.07 7.88 0.85
C ASP A 137 -8.25 8.59 0.17
N ASN A 138 -9.22 9.07 0.94
CA ASN A 138 -10.37 9.82 0.39
C ASN A 138 -9.94 11.11 -0.30
N GLU A 139 -9.04 11.88 0.29
CA GLU A 139 -8.49 13.10 -0.30
C GLU A 139 -7.75 12.79 -1.59
N LEU A 140 -6.92 11.73 -1.59
CA LEU A 140 -6.21 11.28 -2.79
C LEU A 140 -7.17 10.87 -3.91
N VAL A 141 -8.21 10.09 -3.60
CA VAL A 141 -9.21 9.66 -4.58
C VAL A 141 -9.90 10.87 -5.22
N VAL A 142 -10.32 11.85 -4.43
CA VAL A 142 -10.94 13.08 -4.95
C VAL A 142 -9.98 13.79 -5.90
N GLN A 143 -8.76 14.03 -5.47
CA GLN A 143 -7.76 14.75 -6.26
C GLN A 143 -7.36 14.01 -7.53
N ILE A 144 -7.18 12.68 -7.45
CA ILE A 144 -6.86 11.83 -8.62
C ILE A 144 -8.01 11.87 -9.62
N THR A 145 -9.26 11.76 -9.14
CA THR A 145 -10.45 11.84 -10.01
C THR A 145 -10.49 13.16 -10.78
N ASP A 146 -10.21 14.27 -10.12
CA ASP A 146 -10.19 15.59 -10.76
C ASP A 146 -9.04 15.73 -11.76
N CYS A 147 -7.86 15.21 -11.43
CA CYS A 147 -6.73 15.19 -12.36
C CYS A 147 -7.01 14.30 -13.58
N CYS A 148 -7.62 13.14 -13.38
CA CYS A 148 -8.02 12.24 -14.48
C CYS A 148 -9.02 12.92 -15.43
N LYS A 149 -10.03 13.64 -14.91
CA LYS A 149 -10.94 14.44 -15.73
C LYS A 149 -10.20 15.50 -16.55
N LYS A 150 -9.27 16.25 -15.94
CA LYS A 150 -8.47 17.28 -16.62
C LYS A 150 -7.56 16.71 -17.72
N LEU A 151 -7.06 15.50 -17.54
CA LEU A 151 -6.18 14.81 -18.48
C LEU A 151 -6.94 13.94 -19.49
N ASN A 152 -8.26 13.79 -19.33
CA ASN A 152 -9.10 12.89 -20.13
C ASN A 152 -8.59 11.43 -20.14
N ILE A 153 -8.23 10.91 -18.96
CA ILE A 153 -7.78 9.54 -18.75
C ILE A 153 -8.70 8.78 -17.79
N VAL A 154 -8.74 7.46 -17.95
CA VAL A 154 -9.44 6.52 -17.07
C VAL A 154 -8.42 5.54 -16.50
N LEU A 155 -8.43 5.37 -15.18
CA LEU A 155 -7.62 4.39 -14.46
C LEU A 155 -8.26 3.01 -14.48
#